data_ca4b212c7cfd12d7f0b6323bacccd763
#
_entry.id   ca4b212c7cfd12d7f0b6323bacccd763
#
_cell.length_a   1.000
_cell.length_b   1.000
_cell.length_c   1.000
_cell.angle_alpha   90.00
_cell.angle_beta   90.00
_cell.angle_gamma   90.00
#
_symmetry.space_group_name_H-M   'P 1'
#
loop_
_entity.id
_entity.type
_entity.pdbx_description
1 polymer ?
#
loop_
_entity_poly.entity_id
_entity_poly.type
_entity_poly.pdbx_seq_one_letter_code
_entity_poly.pdbx_strand_id
1 'polypeptide(L)'
;MEGIGIRLKSERKRLDLSQQELGAIGGIEANAQGLYERGKRFPNAGYLGAVAQAGVDVLFVITGTRKVLALDAITAGDTKLLRELDGLPEEVQEDIKRLISTLFMADAQA
;
A
#
# COMPACT_ATOMS: atom_id res chain seq x y z
N MET A 1 -11.83 4.16 5.40
CA MET A 1 -10.42 4.34 5.72
C MET A 1 -9.89 5.53 4.95
N GLU A 2 -9.92 6.64 5.60
CA GLU A 2 -9.58 7.89 4.94
C GLU A 2 -8.11 8.02 4.57
N GLY A 3 -7.26 7.41 5.36
CA GLY A 3 -5.82 7.64 5.20
C GLY A 3 -5.17 6.99 3.99
N ILE A 4 -5.66 5.85 3.53
CA ILE A 4 -5.02 5.10 2.44
C ILE A 4 -5.00 5.91 1.15
N GLY A 5 -6.13 6.50 0.78
CA GLY A 5 -6.20 7.28 -0.46
C GLY A 5 -5.33 8.51 -0.43
N ILE A 6 -5.35 9.22 0.68
CA ILE A 6 -4.54 10.43 0.86
C ILE A 6 -3.05 10.09 0.82
N ARG A 7 -2.66 9.01 1.48
CA ARG A 7 -1.26 8.59 1.50
C ARG A 7 -0.80 8.09 0.14
N LEU A 8 -1.68 7.39 -0.60
CA LEU A 8 -1.36 6.97 -1.97
C LEU A 8 -1.11 8.18 -2.87
N LYS A 9 -1.97 9.19 -2.77
CA LYS A 9 -1.80 10.43 -3.51
C LYS A 9 -0.49 11.12 -3.14
N SER A 10 -0.16 11.15 -1.85
CA SER A 10 1.09 11.72 -1.36
C SER A 10 2.30 11.02 -1.99
N GLU A 11 2.29 9.69 -2.03
CA GLU A 11 3.36 8.93 -2.64
C GLU A 11 3.45 9.16 -4.13
N ARG A 12 2.31 9.25 -4.80
CA ARG A 12 2.29 9.55 -6.22
C ARG A 12 2.96 10.89 -6.51
N LYS A 13 2.63 11.90 -5.72
CA LYS A 13 3.21 13.24 -5.90
C LYS A 13 4.69 13.26 -5.57
N ARG A 14 5.11 12.53 -4.55
CA ARG A 14 6.52 12.42 -4.20
C ARG A 14 7.33 11.87 -5.37
N LEU A 15 6.76 10.93 -6.11
CA LEU A 15 7.42 10.31 -7.27
C LEU A 15 7.24 11.12 -8.55
N ASP A 16 6.53 12.24 -8.47
CA ASP A 16 6.27 13.13 -9.61
C ASP A 16 5.52 12.42 -10.75
N LEU A 17 4.54 11.61 -10.38
CA LEU A 17 3.72 10.88 -11.34
C LEU A 17 2.30 11.42 -11.38
N SER A 18 1.69 11.37 -12.57
CA SER A 18 0.28 11.68 -12.73
C SER A 18 -0.57 10.48 -12.30
N GLN A 19 -1.88 10.69 -12.13
CA GLN A 19 -2.80 9.59 -11.87
C GLN A 19 -2.75 8.56 -13.01
N GLN A 20 -2.66 9.03 -14.24
CA GLN A 20 -2.57 8.15 -15.41
C GLN A 20 -1.31 7.30 -15.35
N GLU A 21 -0.18 7.92 -15.02
CA GLU A 21 1.10 7.21 -14.97
C GLU A 21 1.15 6.16 -13.86
N LEU A 22 0.75 6.52 -12.66
CA LEU A 22 0.76 5.56 -11.56
C LEU A 22 -0.31 4.47 -11.78
N GLY A 23 -1.46 4.86 -12.31
CA GLY A 23 -2.50 3.89 -12.66
C GLY A 23 -1.99 2.86 -13.66
N ALA A 24 -1.29 3.31 -14.70
CA ALA A 24 -0.72 2.42 -15.71
C ALA A 24 0.29 1.44 -15.09
N ILE A 25 1.13 1.91 -14.19
CA ILE A 25 2.08 1.05 -13.47
C ILE A 25 1.32 -0.02 -12.68
N GLY A 26 0.23 0.37 -12.04
CA GLY A 26 -0.59 -0.54 -11.24
C GLY A 26 -1.55 -1.40 -12.04
N GLY A 27 -1.61 -1.20 -13.36
CA GLY A 27 -2.50 -1.98 -14.23
C GLY A 27 -3.94 -1.50 -14.23
N ILE A 28 -4.18 -0.23 -13.89
CA ILE A 28 -5.53 0.35 -13.86
C ILE A 28 -5.55 1.67 -14.62
N GLU A 29 -6.74 2.16 -14.91
CA GLU A 29 -6.91 3.44 -15.58
C GLU A 29 -6.89 4.60 -14.59
N ALA A 30 -6.68 5.81 -15.11
CA ALA A 30 -6.61 7.02 -14.29
C ALA A 30 -7.87 7.21 -13.44
N ASN A 31 -9.03 6.86 -13.96
CA ASN A 31 -10.28 6.99 -13.23
C ASN A 31 -10.29 6.09 -11.98
N ALA A 32 -9.83 4.86 -12.11
CA ALA A 32 -9.72 3.95 -10.97
C ALA A 32 -8.68 4.44 -9.96
N GLN A 33 -7.56 4.97 -10.45
CA GLN A 33 -6.56 5.58 -9.59
C GLN A 33 -7.19 6.71 -8.76
N GLY A 34 -8.01 7.56 -9.40
CA GLY A 34 -8.72 8.62 -8.70
C GLY A 34 -9.66 8.10 -7.62
N LEU A 35 -10.34 6.99 -7.88
CA LEU A 35 -11.23 6.37 -6.89
C LEU A 35 -10.45 5.88 -5.68
N TYR A 36 -9.27 5.30 -5.88
CA TYR A 36 -8.40 4.90 -4.79
C TYR A 36 -7.97 6.12 -3.96
N GLU A 37 -7.56 7.19 -4.63
CA GLU A 37 -7.05 8.38 -3.92
C GLU A 37 -8.13 9.12 -3.15
N ARG A 38 -9.39 9.03 -3.60
CA ARG A 38 -10.51 9.66 -2.91
C ARG A 38 -11.12 8.77 -1.83
N GLY A 39 -10.59 7.57 -1.63
CA GLY A 39 -11.09 6.66 -0.63
C GLY A 39 -12.41 5.98 -1.00
N LYS A 40 -12.78 6.01 -2.28
CA LYS A 40 -14.02 5.38 -2.77
C LYS A 40 -13.84 3.89 -3.03
N ARG A 41 -12.60 3.44 -3.15
CA ARG A 41 -12.27 2.05 -3.42
C ARG A 41 -10.91 1.75 -2.78
N PHE A 42 -10.75 0.53 -2.29
CA PHE A 42 -9.46 0.10 -1.73
C PHE A 42 -8.60 -0.52 -2.83
N PRO A 43 -7.30 -0.16 -2.91
CA PRO A 43 -6.39 -0.85 -3.83
C PRO A 43 -6.26 -2.31 -3.45
N ASN A 44 -6.13 -3.17 -4.45
CA ASN A 44 -5.92 -4.59 -4.20
C ASN A 44 -4.42 -4.90 -4.11
N ALA A 45 -4.10 -6.13 -3.70
CA ALA A 45 -2.71 -6.53 -3.49
C ALA A 45 -1.90 -6.51 -4.78
N GLY A 46 -2.50 -6.86 -5.91
CA GLY A 46 -1.81 -6.82 -7.20
C GLY A 46 -1.37 -5.43 -7.58
N TYR A 47 -2.26 -4.46 -7.42
CA TYR A 47 -1.95 -3.05 -7.65
C TYR A 47 -0.82 -2.59 -6.72
N LEU A 48 -0.96 -2.88 -5.43
CA LEU A 48 0.02 -2.44 -4.43
C LEU A 48 1.40 -3.04 -4.70
N GLY A 49 1.46 -4.30 -5.08
CA GLY A 49 2.72 -4.95 -5.43
C GLY A 49 3.38 -4.29 -6.64
N ALA A 50 2.60 -3.95 -7.66
CA ALA A 50 3.13 -3.31 -8.86
C ALA A 50 3.68 -1.91 -8.57
N VAL A 51 2.93 -1.09 -7.83
CA VAL A 51 3.39 0.27 -7.54
C VAL A 51 4.54 0.28 -6.52
N ALA A 52 4.64 -0.74 -5.68
CA ALA A 52 5.77 -0.87 -4.77
C ALA A 52 7.09 -0.98 -5.54
N GLN A 53 7.08 -1.68 -6.66
CA GLN A 53 8.27 -1.82 -7.50
C GLN A 53 8.67 -0.49 -8.15
N ALA A 54 7.72 0.41 -8.32
CA ALA A 54 8.00 1.73 -8.87
C ALA A 54 8.47 2.73 -7.82
N GLY A 55 8.56 2.32 -6.56
CA GLY A 55 9.06 3.16 -5.48
C GLY A 55 8.02 3.66 -4.50
N VAL A 56 6.75 3.27 -4.66
CA VAL A 56 5.71 3.64 -3.68
C VAL A 56 5.96 2.89 -2.39
N ASP A 57 5.97 3.62 -1.27
CA ASP A 57 6.09 3.02 0.05
C ASP A 57 4.73 2.47 0.48
N VAL A 58 4.45 1.23 0.11
CA VAL A 58 3.13 0.64 0.33
C VAL A 58 2.81 0.42 1.80
N LEU A 59 3.81 0.18 2.64
CA LEU A 59 3.56 0.09 4.08
C LEU A 59 3.09 1.42 4.63
N PHE A 60 3.71 2.51 4.19
CA PHE A 60 3.24 3.84 4.55
C PHE A 60 1.81 4.07 4.07
N VAL A 61 1.50 3.69 2.82
CA VAL A 61 0.15 3.87 2.26
C VAL A 61 -0.88 3.13 3.12
N ILE A 62 -0.59 1.91 3.52
CA ILE A 62 -1.52 1.07 4.27
C ILE A 62 -1.60 1.50 5.74
N THR A 63 -0.46 1.74 6.38
CA THR A 63 -0.40 1.89 7.84
C THR A 63 -0.19 3.31 8.32
N GLY A 64 0.24 4.20 7.45
CA GLY A 64 0.61 5.55 7.85
C GLY A 64 2.01 5.65 8.45
N THR A 65 2.74 4.55 8.53
CA THR A 65 4.08 4.51 9.08
C THR A 65 5.07 4.24 7.99
N ARG A 66 6.07 5.11 7.85
CA ARG A 66 7.12 4.91 6.85
C ARG A 66 7.89 3.63 7.13
N LYS A 67 8.22 2.93 6.04
CA LYS A 67 9.04 1.74 6.15
C LYS A 67 10.46 2.16 6.47
N VAL A 68 10.77 2.22 7.70
CA VAL A 68 12.09 2.60 8.08
C VAL A 68 13.00 1.42 8.17
N LEU A 69 12.62 0.30 8.16
CA LEU A 69 13.26 -0.52 8.68
C LEU A 69 13.20 -1.67 8.78
N ALA A 70 13.75 -2.08 9.13
CA ALA A 70 14.15 -3.38 9.53
C ALA A 70 12.99 -4.20 9.99
N LEU A 71 13.10 -5.52 9.79
CA LEU A 71 12.15 -6.50 10.29
C LEU A 71 11.83 -6.29 11.77
N ASP A 72 12.81 -5.82 12.54
CA ASP A 72 12.63 -5.53 13.96
C ASP A 72 11.54 -4.51 14.22
N ALA A 73 11.49 -3.47 13.41
CA ALA A 73 10.48 -2.43 13.55
C ALA A 73 9.08 -2.98 13.27
N ILE A 74 8.97 -3.91 12.33
CA ILE A 74 7.70 -4.52 11.99
C ILE A 74 7.24 -5.45 13.10
N THR A 75 8.15 -6.22 13.65
CA THR A 75 7.86 -7.12 14.78
C THR A 75 7.40 -6.33 15.98
N ALA A 76 8.08 -5.24 16.29
CA ALA A 76 7.70 -4.38 17.40
C ALA A 76 6.37 -3.66 17.18
N GLY A 77 6.01 -3.43 15.92
CA GLY A 77 4.79 -2.74 15.57
C GLY A 77 3.59 -3.62 15.30
N ASP A 78 3.69 -4.93 15.51
CA ASP A 78 2.63 -5.89 15.19
C ASP A 78 1.27 -5.51 15.74
N THR A 79 1.21 -5.09 17.00
CA THR A 79 -0.04 -4.73 17.64
C THR A 79 -0.71 -3.54 16.94
N LYS A 80 0.07 -2.54 16.58
CA LYS A 80 -0.44 -1.38 15.90
C LYS A 80 -0.91 -1.73 14.49
N LEU A 81 -0.12 -2.52 13.77
CA LEU A 81 -0.47 -2.95 12.43
C LEU A 81 -1.75 -3.77 12.44
N LEU A 82 -1.88 -4.70 13.37
CA LEU A 82 -3.08 -5.51 13.52
C LEU A 82 -4.31 -4.67 13.82
N ARG A 83 -4.15 -3.64 14.66
CA ARG A 83 -5.25 -2.74 14.99
C ARG A 83 -5.73 -1.97 13.76
N GLU A 84 -4.81 -1.50 12.95
CA GLU A 84 -5.15 -0.79 11.73
C GLU A 84 -5.82 -1.70 10.72
N LEU A 85 -5.35 -2.94 10.62
CA LEU A 85 -5.96 -3.93 9.75
C LEU A 85 -7.36 -4.30 10.18
N ASP A 86 -7.62 -4.38 11.49
CA ASP A 86 -8.93 -4.75 12.02
C ASP A 86 -10.03 -3.77 11.62
N GLY A 87 -9.67 -2.53 11.32
CA GLY A 87 -10.62 -1.53 10.87
C GLY A 87 -11.03 -1.68 9.40
N LEU A 88 -10.41 -2.60 8.65
CA LEU A 88 -10.68 -2.79 7.24
C LEU A 88 -11.66 -3.95 7.01
N PRO A 89 -12.37 -3.97 5.88
CA PRO A 89 -13.15 -5.16 5.51
C PRO A 89 -12.25 -6.40 5.46
N GLU A 90 -12.81 -7.54 5.84
CA GLU A 90 -12.06 -8.79 5.94
C GLU A 90 -11.34 -9.15 4.65
N GLU A 91 -11.99 -8.96 3.51
CA GLU A 91 -11.40 -9.23 2.19
C GLU A 91 -10.13 -8.41 1.97
N VAL A 92 -10.18 -7.14 2.36
CA VAL A 92 -9.02 -6.24 2.23
C VAL A 92 -7.92 -6.66 3.19
N GLN A 93 -8.28 -7.08 4.40
CA GLN A 93 -7.30 -7.57 5.37
C GLN A 93 -6.52 -8.76 4.83
N GLU A 94 -7.20 -9.70 4.22
CA GLU A 94 -6.55 -10.88 3.66
C GLU A 94 -5.61 -10.52 2.51
N ASP A 95 -6.02 -9.59 1.65
CA ASP A 95 -5.17 -9.12 0.55
C ASP A 95 -3.91 -8.45 1.09
N ILE A 96 -4.04 -7.63 2.12
CA ILE A 96 -2.91 -6.92 2.72
C ILE A 96 -1.95 -7.91 3.38
N LYS A 97 -2.47 -8.88 4.12
CA LYS A 97 -1.64 -9.90 4.76
C LYS A 97 -0.85 -10.70 3.72
N ARG A 98 -1.49 -11.00 2.61
CA ARG A 98 -0.85 -11.73 1.52
C ARG A 98 0.28 -10.91 0.90
N LEU A 99 0.03 -9.61 0.68
CA LEU A 99 1.04 -8.70 0.15
C LEU A 99 2.24 -8.59 1.09
N ILE A 100 1.99 -8.40 2.37
CA ILE A 100 3.06 -8.28 3.37
C ILE A 100 3.91 -9.55 3.38
N SER A 101 3.28 -10.70 3.38
CA SER A 101 3.97 -11.99 3.33
C SER A 101 4.88 -12.09 2.10
N THR A 102 4.35 -11.69 0.94
CA THR A 102 5.10 -11.73 -0.31
C THR A 102 6.32 -10.81 -0.25
N LEU A 103 6.16 -9.61 0.30
CA LEU A 103 7.26 -8.66 0.41
C LEU A 103 8.36 -9.18 1.33
N PHE A 104 7.99 -9.81 2.44
CA PHE A 104 8.96 -10.39 3.36
C PHE A 104 9.70 -11.56 2.72
N MET A 105 9.00 -12.42 2.01
CA MET A 105 9.63 -13.54 1.35
C MET A 105 10.59 -13.09 0.26
N ALA A 106 10.23 -12.03 -0.47
CA ALA A 106 11.10 -11.46 -1.48
C ALA A 106 12.38 -10.90 -0.84
N ASP A 107 12.25 -10.20 0.28
CA ASP A 107 13.40 -9.66 1.02
C ASP A 107 14.29 -10.79 1.54
N ALA A 108 13.69 -11.87 2.02
CA ALA A 108 14.44 -13.00 2.56
C ALA A 108 15.24 -13.72 1.47
N GLN A 109 14.79 -13.66 0.24
CA GLN A 109 15.45 -14.32 -0.88
C GLN A 109 16.48 -13.43 -1.58
N ALA A 110 16.43 -12.16 -1.31
CA ALA A 110 17.36 -11.22 -1.87
C ALA A 110 18.66 -11.22 -1.07
#